data_43932e0f998360782499e64415977df0
#
_entry.id   43932e0f998360782499e64415977df0
#
_cell.length_a   1.000
_cell.length_b   1.000
_cell.length_c   1.000
_cell.angle_alpha   90.00
_cell.angle_beta   90.00
_cell.angle_gamma   90.00
#
_symmetry.space_group_name_H-M   'P 1'
#
loop_
_entity.id
_entity.type
_entity.pdbx_description
1 polymer ?
#
loop_
_entity_poly.entity_id
_entity_poly.type
_entity_poly.pdbx_seq_one_letter_code
_entity_poly.pdbx_strand_id
1 'polypeptide(L)'
;MRSRFDNQLAELNRELIEMGAMCEESISMALKALMEGDKALAKKVAGLDVAIDQKERSIESMCLKLLLQQQPVARDLRQISAALKMITDMERIGDQAEDIAEIITYLSDRSAANEQLMREMASAAIKMVTDSVDAYVKHDTIMAEKVIAADDVVDAYFDKVKRQLIERIAADPADGEYALDLLMIAKYFERIADHAVNIAEWVIFSVTGVHKED
;
A
#
# COMPACT_ATOMS: atom_id res chain seq x y z
N MET A 1 18.46 23.07 20.92
CA MET A 1 17.11 22.99 20.30
C MET A 1 17.10 22.17 19.02
N ARG A 2 17.98 22.45 18.04
CA ARG A 2 18.01 21.76 16.74
C ARG A 2 18.25 20.24 16.88
N SER A 3 19.17 19.78 17.72
CA SER A 3 19.43 18.35 17.92
C SER A 3 18.22 17.56 18.46
N ARG A 4 17.35 18.20 19.25
CA ARG A 4 16.10 17.56 19.72
C ARG A 4 15.10 17.41 18.58
N PHE A 5 15.00 18.38 17.72
CA PHE A 5 14.14 18.35 16.54
C PHE A 5 14.60 17.29 15.54
N ASP A 6 15.92 17.24 15.27
CA ASP A 6 16.52 16.24 14.39
C ASP A 6 16.26 14.81 14.91
N ASN A 7 16.33 14.59 16.22
CA ASN A 7 15.98 13.30 16.83
C ASN A 7 14.49 12.95 16.67
N GLN A 8 13.61 13.94 16.76
CA GLN A 8 12.17 13.71 16.57
C GLN A 8 11.82 13.44 15.10
N LEU A 9 12.52 14.05 14.14
CA LEU A 9 12.39 13.69 12.73
C LEU A 9 12.91 12.28 12.44
N ALA A 10 14.01 11.89 13.07
CA ALA A 10 14.51 10.52 12.96
C ALA A 10 13.53 9.50 13.55
N GLU A 11 12.84 9.86 14.64
CA GLU A 11 11.77 9.05 15.21
C GLU A 11 10.59 8.93 14.23
N LEU A 12 10.13 10.05 13.66
CA LEU A 12 9.08 10.07 12.64
C LEU A 12 9.41 9.12 11.47
N ASN A 13 10.64 9.18 10.98
CA ASN A 13 11.07 8.28 9.90
C ASN A 13 11.03 6.80 10.30
N ARG A 14 11.41 6.46 11.54
CA ARG A 14 11.30 5.08 12.03
C ARG A 14 9.85 4.60 12.09
N GLU A 15 8.95 5.43 12.61
CA GLU A 15 7.53 5.11 12.70
C GLU A 15 6.91 4.89 11.31
N LEU A 16 7.32 5.70 10.31
CA LEU A 16 6.89 5.52 8.91
C LEU A 16 7.41 4.22 8.31
N ILE A 17 8.68 3.86 8.57
CA ILE A 17 9.25 2.56 8.13
C ILE A 17 8.47 1.41 8.76
N GLU A 18 8.17 1.48 10.06
CA GLU A 18 7.40 0.45 10.74
C GLU A 18 5.99 0.32 10.16
N MET A 19 5.31 1.44 9.89
CA MET A 19 3.99 1.44 9.26
C MET A 19 4.05 0.83 7.85
N GLY A 20 5.07 1.18 7.06
CA GLY A 20 5.30 0.57 5.74
C GLY A 20 5.51 -0.94 5.81
N ALA A 21 6.28 -1.41 6.77
CA ALA A 21 6.48 -2.85 6.99
C ALA A 21 5.17 -3.57 7.39
N MET A 22 4.30 -2.90 8.18
CA MET A 22 2.98 -3.44 8.52
C MET A 22 2.06 -3.53 7.30
N CYS A 23 2.07 -2.54 6.41
CA CYS A 23 1.35 -2.59 5.13
C CYS A 23 1.85 -3.75 4.27
N GLU A 24 3.16 -3.90 4.10
CA GLU A 24 3.78 -5.00 3.35
C GLU A 24 3.39 -6.37 3.92
N GLU A 25 3.42 -6.51 5.25
CA GLU A 25 3.01 -7.75 5.94
C GLU A 25 1.53 -8.05 5.68
N SER A 26 0.65 -7.05 5.77
CA SER A 26 -0.79 -7.18 5.55
C SER A 26 -1.09 -7.67 4.13
N ILE A 27 -0.50 -7.03 3.11
CA ILE A 27 -0.69 -7.42 1.70
C ILE A 27 -0.13 -8.83 1.45
N SER A 28 1.06 -9.12 1.97
CA SER A 28 1.72 -10.42 1.80
C SER A 28 0.93 -11.54 2.46
N MET A 29 0.32 -11.26 3.62
CA MET A 29 -0.53 -12.22 4.33
C MET A 29 -1.84 -12.47 3.57
N ALA A 30 -2.48 -11.41 3.03
CA ALA A 30 -3.67 -11.53 2.20
C ALA A 30 -3.38 -12.33 0.91
N LEU A 31 -2.27 -12.04 0.23
CA LEU A 31 -1.82 -12.81 -0.94
C LEU A 31 -1.60 -14.29 -0.60
N LYS A 32 -0.91 -14.57 0.50
CA LYS A 32 -0.66 -15.95 0.94
C LYS A 32 -1.97 -16.67 1.24
N ALA A 33 -2.88 -16.03 1.97
CA ALA A 33 -4.21 -16.58 2.27
C ALA A 33 -4.99 -16.90 0.99
N LEU A 34 -4.94 -16.02 -0.02
CA LEU A 34 -5.56 -16.23 -1.33
C LEU A 34 -4.97 -17.45 -2.04
N MET A 35 -3.63 -17.53 -2.12
CA MET A 35 -2.94 -18.61 -2.85
C MET A 35 -3.14 -19.98 -2.19
N GLU A 36 -3.20 -20.04 -0.87
CA GLU A 36 -3.35 -21.29 -0.11
C GLU A 36 -4.83 -21.64 0.16
N GLY A 37 -5.77 -20.69 -0.05
CA GLY A 37 -7.18 -20.85 0.35
C GLY A 37 -7.35 -20.85 1.88
N ASP A 38 -6.40 -20.20 2.60
CA ASP A 38 -6.38 -20.21 4.08
C ASP A 38 -7.25 -19.10 4.67
N LYS A 39 -8.53 -19.44 4.92
CA LYS A 39 -9.49 -18.52 5.56
C LYS A 39 -9.11 -18.13 7.00
N ALA A 40 -8.34 -18.97 7.70
CA ALA A 40 -7.88 -18.63 9.04
C ALA A 40 -6.75 -17.58 9.01
N LEU A 41 -5.89 -17.64 8.00
CA LEU A 41 -4.87 -16.63 7.74
C LEU A 41 -5.51 -15.32 7.30
N ALA A 42 -6.51 -15.36 6.41
CA ALA A 42 -7.26 -14.17 5.98
C ALA A 42 -7.84 -13.39 7.18
N LYS A 43 -8.47 -14.08 8.13
CA LYS A 43 -9.02 -13.45 9.34
C LYS A 43 -7.98 -12.74 10.23
N LYS A 44 -6.69 -13.04 10.10
CA LYS A 44 -5.64 -12.36 10.87
C LYS A 44 -5.27 -11.01 10.25
N VAL A 45 -5.56 -10.79 8.98
CA VAL A 45 -5.29 -9.52 8.29
C VAL A 45 -6.05 -8.36 8.93
N ALA A 46 -7.31 -8.57 9.34
CA ALA A 46 -8.10 -7.59 10.06
C ALA A 46 -7.43 -7.11 11.38
N GLY A 47 -6.66 -7.98 12.03
CA GLY A 47 -5.89 -7.60 13.22
C GLY A 47 -4.69 -6.68 12.89
N LEU A 48 -4.09 -6.84 11.72
CA LEU A 48 -3.03 -5.95 11.22
C LEU A 48 -3.59 -4.59 10.80
N ASP A 49 -4.77 -4.56 10.18
CA ASP A 49 -5.44 -3.33 9.79
C ASP A 49 -5.70 -2.43 11.01
N VAL A 50 -6.29 -2.95 12.08
CA VAL A 50 -6.46 -2.21 13.35
C VAL A 50 -5.13 -1.68 13.89
N ALA A 51 -4.02 -2.40 13.71
CA ALA A 51 -2.71 -1.95 14.17
C ALA A 51 -2.14 -0.84 13.27
N ILE A 52 -2.39 -0.90 11.96
CA ILE A 52 -2.04 0.16 10.99
C ILE A 52 -2.78 1.46 11.33
N ASP A 53 -4.07 1.41 11.61
CA ASP A 53 -4.90 2.52 12.07
C ASP A 53 -4.32 3.20 13.33
N GLN A 54 -3.94 2.39 14.31
CA GLN A 54 -3.34 2.90 15.54
C GLN A 54 -1.99 3.57 15.27
N LYS A 55 -1.22 3.01 14.36
CA LYS A 55 0.07 3.57 13.94
C LYS A 55 -0.13 4.90 13.21
N GLU A 56 -1.09 5.01 12.30
CA GLU A 56 -1.47 6.27 11.64
C GLU A 56 -1.73 7.37 12.66
N ARG A 57 -2.65 7.13 13.61
CA ARG A 57 -3.00 8.11 14.67
C ARG A 57 -1.81 8.51 15.53
N SER A 58 -0.91 7.57 15.80
CA SER A 58 0.32 7.85 16.56
C SER A 58 1.26 8.78 15.78
N ILE A 59 1.48 8.50 14.50
CA ILE A 59 2.32 9.31 13.61
C ILE A 59 1.70 10.68 13.39
N GLU A 60 0.39 10.77 13.16
CA GLU A 60 -0.34 12.05 13.06
C GLU A 60 -0.11 12.91 14.28
N SER A 61 -0.30 12.36 15.49
CA SER A 61 -0.06 13.06 16.75
C SER A 61 1.40 13.54 16.87
N MET A 62 2.36 12.76 16.40
CA MET A 62 3.77 13.12 16.36
C MET A 62 4.02 14.30 15.41
N CYS A 63 3.48 14.25 14.21
CA CYS A 63 3.58 15.32 13.21
C CYS A 63 3.00 16.64 13.75
N LEU A 64 1.81 16.59 14.35
CA LEU A 64 1.18 17.77 14.95
C LEU A 64 2.02 18.37 16.09
N LYS A 65 2.62 17.53 16.94
CA LYS A 65 3.55 18.00 17.99
C LYS A 65 4.79 18.68 17.40
N LEU A 66 5.37 18.12 16.32
CA LEU A 66 6.50 18.74 15.63
C LEU A 66 6.16 20.12 15.06
N LEU A 67 4.98 20.25 14.43
CA LEU A 67 4.51 21.53 13.88
C LEU A 67 4.29 22.59 14.96
N LEU A 68 3.70 22.20 16.12
CA LEU A 68 3.34 23.14 17.18
C LEU A 68 4.53 23.56 18.04
N GLN A 69 5.49 22.69 18.29
CA GLN A 69 6.49 22.91 19.34
C GLN A 69 7.81 23.50 18.81
N GLN A 70 8.13 23.35 17.52
CA GLN A 70 9.50 23.55 17.04
C GLN A 70 9.69 24.63 15.97
N GLN A 71 8.65 25.29 15.51
CA GLN A 71 8.71 26.27 14.41
C GLN A 71 9.59 25.75 13.25
N PRO A 72 9.18 24.68 12.55
CA PRO A 72 9.98 24.04 11.52
C PRO A 72 10.29 25.01 10.39
N VAL A 73 11.52 24.94 9.85
CA VAL A 73 11.87 25.69 8.64
C VAL A 73 11.21 25.07 7.41
N ALA A 74 11.18 25.79 6.30
CA ALA A 74 10.40 25.41 5.10
C ALA A 74 10.64 23.95 4.65
N ARG A 75 11.86 23.43 4.71
CA ARG A 75 12.18 22.04 4.37
C ARG A 75 11.55 21.04 5.35
N ASP A 76 11.69 21.30 6.63
CA ASP A 76 11.18 20.43 7.68
C ASP A 76 9.64 20.42 7.65
N LEU A 77 9.02 21.56 7.37
CA LEU A 77 7.58 21.69 7.20
C LEU A 77 7.08 20.81 6.04
N ARG A 78 7.77 20.80 4.90
CA ARG A 78 7.41 19.95 3.76
C ARG A 78 7.51 18.46 4.09
N GLN A 79 8.56 18.05 4.80
CA GLN A 79 8.71 16.64 5.24
C GLN A 79 7.57 16.21 6.14
N ILE A 80 7.23 17.01 7.16
CA ILE A 80 6.14 16.69 8.07
C ILE A 80 4.80 16.69 7.34
N SER A 81 4.57 17.63 6.42
CA SER A 81 3.34 17.69 5.61
C SER A 81 3.21 16.49 4.68
N ALA A 82 4.29 16.06 4.05
CA ALA A 82 4.31 14.85 3.23
C ALA A 82 4.01 13.61 4.09
N ALA A 83 4.65 13.48 5.26
CA ALA A 83 4.39 12.38 6.19
C ALA A 83 2.90 12.27 6.57
N LEU A 84 2.24 13.40 6.88
CA LEU A 84 0.80 13.45 7.20
C LEU A 84 -0.09 12.94 6.05
N LYS A 85 0.32 13.15 4.82
CA LYS A 85 -0.41 12.64 3.66
C LYS A 85 -0.12 11.18 3.38
N MET A 86 1.15 10.79 3.49
CA MET A 86 1.58 9.42 3.27
C MET A 86 0.92 8.42 4.23
N ILE A 87 0.75 8.78 5.52
CA ILE A 87 0.12 7.87 6.48
C ILE A 87 -1.34 7.58 6.14
N THR A 88 -2.06 8.53 5.53
CA THR A 88 -3.42 8.29 5.06
C THR A 88 -3.44 7.30 3.89
N ASP A 89 -2.50 7.43 2.93
CA ASP A 89 -2.38 6.44 1.86
C ASP A 89 -1.94 5.07 2.40
N MET A 90 -1.09 5.02 3.42
CA MET A 90 -0.69 3.76 4.08
C MET A 90 -1.85 3.09 4.83
N GLU A 91 -2.71 3.86 5.49
CA GLU A 91 -3.94 3.35 6.11
C GLU A 91 -4.85 2.75 5.04
N ARG A 92 -5.05 3.46 3.91
CA ARG A 92 -5.83 2.92 2.79
C ARG A 92 -5.25 1.63 2.20
N ILE A 93 -3.94 1.47 2.21
CA ILE A 93 -3.30 0.21 1.81
C ILE A 93 -3.67 -0.92 2.78
N GLY A 94 -3.74 -0.65 4.09
CA GLY A 94 -4.23 -1.58 5.11
C GLY A 94 -5.68 -1.99 4.84
N ASP A 95 -6.58 -1.00 4.69
CA ASP A 95 -7.99 -1.20 4.33
C ASP A 95 -8.14 -2.12 3.10
N GLN A 96 -7.39 -1.87 2.02
CA GLN A 96 -7.47 -2.68 0.80
C GLN A 96 -6.99 -4.13 1.03
N ALA A 97 -5.99 -4.33 1.88
CA ALA A 97 -5.53 -5.68 2.24
C ALA A 97 -6.59 -6.43 3.09
N GLU A 98 -7.30 -5.72 3.99
CA GLU A 98 -8.43 -6.26 4.74
C GLU A 98 -9.59 -6.63 3.80
N ASP A 99 -9.96 -5.75 2.86
CA ASP A 99 -10.99 -6.00 1.85
C ASP A 99 -10.69 -7.27 1.03
N ILE A 100 -9.42 -7.46 0.62
CA ILE A 100 -8.99 -8.70 -0.04
C ILE A 100 -9.22 -9.90 0.88
N ALA A 101 -8.81 -9.79 2.13
CA ALA A 101 -8.95 -10.86 3.11
C ALA A 101 -10.41 -11.19 3.42
N GLU A 102 -11.29 -10.20 3.46
CA GLU A 102 -12.72 -10.40 3.63
C GLU A 102 -13.29 -11.25 2.49
N ILE A 103 -12.99 -10.90 1.23
CA ILE A 103 -13.44 -11.69 0.06
C ILE A 103 -12.95 -13.13 0.16
N ILE A 104 -11.70 -13.38 0.58
CA ILE A 104 -11.15 -14.74 0.72
C ILE A 104 -11.99 -15.59 1.68
N THR A 105 -12.60 -15.00 2.72
CA THR A 105 -13.43 -15.75 3.66
C THR A 105 -14.70 -16.30 3.02
N TYR A 106 -15.21 -15.66 1.97
CA TYR A 106 -16.40 -16.07 1.22
C TYR A 106 -16.09 -16.86 -0.05
N LEU A 107 -14.85 -16.78 -0.55
CA LEU A 107 -14.44 -17.59 -1.70
C LEU A 107 -14.81 -19.06 -1.49
N SER A 108 -15.35 -19.69 -2.54
CA SER A 108 -15.52 -21.13 -2.58
C SER A 108 -14.21 -21.82 -2.17
N ASP A 109 -14.27 -23.04 -1.61
CA ASP A 109 -13.09 -23.78 -1.08
C ASP A 109 -12.04 -24.12 -2.17
N ARG A 110 -11.86 -23.22 -3.13
CA ARG A 110 -10.85 -23.28 -4.19
C ARG A 110 -9.68 -22.37 -3.80
N SER A 111 -8.47 -22.90 -3.85
CA SER A 111 -7.28 -22.06 -3.75
C SER A 111 -6.98 -21.38 -5.10
N ALA A 112 -6.48 -20.15 -5.06
CA ALA A 112 -5.99 -19.46 -6.24
C ALA A 112 -4.53 -19.83 -6.57
N ALA A 113 -4.07 -21.01 -6.17
CA ALA A 113 -2.68 -21.46 -6.35
C ALA A 113 -2.19 -21.39 -7.80
N ASN A 114 -3.08 -21.55 -8.77
CA ASN A 114 -2.79 -21.51 -10.20
C ASN A 114 -2.94 -20.11 -10.83
N GLU A 115 -3.31 -19.10 -10.06
CA GLU A 115 -3.49 -17.71 -10.54
C GLU A 115 -2.15 -16.97 -10.55
N GLN A 116 -1.27 -17.35 -11.48
CA GLN A 116 0.10 -16.80 -11.58
C GLN A 116 0.09 -15.28 -11.81
N LEU A 117 -0.80 -14.77 -12.69
CA LEU A 117 -0.90 -13.34 -12.98
C LEU A 117 -1.29 -12.54 -11.73
N MET A 118 -2.19 -13.06 -10.89
CA MET A 118 -2.58 -12.45 -9.62
C MET A 118 -1.39 -12.35 -8.67
N ARG A 119 -0.58 -13.41 -8.58
CA ARG A 119 0.64 -13.42 -7.77
C ARG A 119 1.66 -12.38 -8.23
N GLU A 120 1.86 -12.27 -9.54
CA GLU A 120 2.79 -11.32 -10.14
C GLU A 120 2.31 -9.88 -9.93
N MET A 121 1.02 -9.61 -10.11
CA MET A 121 0.38 -8.33 -9.83
C MET A 121 0.58 -7.91 -8.37
N ALA A 122 0.22 -8.78 -7.43
CA ALA A 122 0.36 -8.52 -6.00
C ALA A 122 1.82 -8.26 -5.61
N SER A 123 2.77 -9.04 -6.16
CA SER A 123 4.20 -8.85 -5.89
C SER A 123 4.71 -7.51 -6.41
N ALA A 124 4.19 -7.05 -7.56
CA ALA A 124 4.52 -5.73 -8.10
C ALA A 124 3.98 -4.60 -7.20
N ALA A 125 2.72 -4.70 -6.74
CA ALA A 125 2.11 -3.74 -5.83
C ALA A 125 2.86 -3.68 -4.48
N ILE A 126 3.21 -4.82 -3.87
CA ILE A 126 4.02 -4.90 -2.65
C ILE A 126 5.34 -4.13 -2.84
N LYS A 127 6.03 -4.40 -3.96
CA LYS A 127 7.29 -3.74 -4.26
C LYS A 127 7.14 -2.22 -4.38
N MET A 128 6.07 -1.74 -5.00
CA MET A 128 5.79 -0.30 -5.11
C MET A 128 5.60 0.34 -3.73
N VAL A 129 4.87 -0.32 -2.82
CA VAL A 129 4.69 0.17 -1.44
C VAL A 129 6.02 0.27 -0.72
N THR A 130 6.83 -0.79 -0.74
CA THR A 130 8.16 -0.80 -0.10
C THR A 130 9.08 0.28 -0.68
N ASP A 131 9.17 0.35 -2.01
CA ASP A 131 10.04 1.32 -2.70
C ASP A 131 9.59 2.77 -2.44
N SER A 132 8.28 3.05 -2.28
CA SER A 132 7.77 4.39 -2.00
C SER A 132 8.16 4.88 -0.60
N VAL A 133 8.06 4.03 0.42
CA VAL A 133 8.49 4.35 1.79
C VAL A 133 10.01 4.52 1.86
N ASP A 134 10.75 3.64 1.21
CA ASP A 134 12.20 3.73 1.09
C ASP A 134 12.66 5.03 0.43
N ALA A 135 11.98 5.44 -0.65
CA ALA A 135 12.24 6.69 -1.34
C ALA A 135 12.07 7.92 -0.42
N TYR A 136 11.04 7.92 0.45
CA TYR A 136 10.84 8.97 1.44
C TYR A 136 12.00 9.06 2.42
N VAL A 137 12.37 7.93 3.02
CA VAL A 137 13.43 7.87 4.03
C VAL A 137 14.80 8.30 3.47
N LYS A 138 15.06 7.92 2.22
CA LYS A 138 16.31 8.24 1.50
C LYS A 138 16.29 9.62 0.82
N HIS A 139 15.12 10.29 0.79
CA HIS A 139 14.89 11.51 0.00
C HIS A 139 15.26 11.33 -1.48
N ASP A 140 14.96 10.15 -2.03
CA ASP A 140 15.34 9.73 -3.38
C ASP A 140 14.18 9.93 -4.37
N THR A 141 14.21 11.08 -5.07
CA THR A 141 13.20 11.39 -6.09
C THR A 141 13.28 10.47 -7.31
N ILE A 142 14.47 9.94 -7.64
CA ILE A 142 14.61 8.98 -8.76
C ILE A 142 13.93 7.66 -8.43
N MET A 143 14.03 7.21 -7.18
CA MET A 143 13.32 6.02 -6.72
C MET A 143 11.81 6.25 -6.73
N ALA A 144 11.34 7.43 -6.29
CA ALA A 144 9.93 7.80 -6.33
C ALA A 144 9.38 7.83 -7.77
N GLU A 145 10.12 8.41 -8.72
CA GLU A 145 9.74 8.39 -10.15
C GLU A 145 9.64 6.97 -10.72
N LYS A 146 10.49 6.03 -10.26
CA LYS A 146 10.40 4.62 -10.67
C LYS A 146 9.16 3.93 -10.10
N VAL A 147 8.73 4.28 -8.88
CA VAL A 147 7.48 3.78 -8.31
C VAL A 147 6.30 4.24 -9.17
N ILE A 148 6.24 5.53 -9.51
CA ILE A 148 5.18 6.09 -10.38
C ILE A 148 5.15 5.36 -11.73
N ALA A 149 6.31 5.13 -12.35
CA ALA A 149 6.39 4.40 -13.62
C ALA A 149 6.05 2.90 -13.51
N ALA A 150 6.16 2.31 -12.32
CA ALA A 150 5.84 0.90 -12.10
C ALA A 150 4.33 0.63 -12.07
N ASP A 151 3.51 1.65 -11.91
CA ASP A 151 2.05 1.57 -11.95
C ASP A 151 1.53 0.99 -13.27
N ASP A 152 2.08 1.41 -14.40
CA ASP A 152 1.78 0.85 -15.72
C ASP A 152 1.94 -0.69 -15.78
N VAL A 153 2.83 -1.25 -14.96
CA VAL A 153 3.05 -2.70 -14.90
C VAL A 153 1.91 -3.39 -14.16
N VAL A 154 1.43 -2.79 -13.05
CA VAL A 154 0.29 -3.32 -12.27
C VAL A 154 -0.98 -3.24 -13.10
N ASP A 155 -1.22 -2.13 -13.80
CA ASP A 155 -2.34 -1.95 -14.73
C ASP A 155 -2.34 -2.99 -15.84
N ALA A 156 -1.17 -3.27 -16.42
CA ALA A 156 -1.03 -4.31 -17.44
C ALA A 156 -1.34 -5.72 -16.89
N TYR A 157 -1.00 -6.00 -15.63
CA TYR A 157 -1.41 -7.25 -14.97
C TYR A 157 -2.90 -7.30 -14.72
N PHE A 158 -3.52 -6.20 -14.26
CA PHE A 158 -4.97 -6.12 -14.07
C PHE A 158 -5.72 -6.45 -15.35
N ASP A 159 -5.32 -5.84 -16.47
CA ASP A 159 -5.92 -6.11 -17.78
C ASP A 159 -5.77 -7.57 -18.24
N LYS A 160 -4.64 -8.21 -17.95
CA LYS A 160 -4.41 -9.63 -18.25
C LYS A 160 -5.28 -10.54 -17.38
N VAL A 161 -5.34 -10.28 -16.07
CA VAL A 161 -6.20 -11.00 -15.12
C VAL A 161 -7.66 -10.91 -15.57
N LYS A 162 -8.13 -9.71 -15.85
CA LYS A 162 -9.50 -9.46 -16.34
C LYS A 162 -9.84 -10.27 -17.59
N ARG A 163 -8.93 -10.30 -18.58
CA ARG A 163 -9.15 -11.11 -19.80
C ARG A 163 -9.21 -12.59 -19.50
N GLN A 164 -8.30 -13.11 -18.68
CA GLN A 164 -8.28 -14.51 -18.26
C GLN A 164 -9.58 -14.90 -17.55
N LEU A 165 -10.13 -14.02 -16.69
CA LEU A 165 -11.38 -14.27 -15.98
C LEU A 165 -12.59 -14.25 -16.92
N ILE A 166 -12.61 -13.36 -17.93
CA ILE A 166 -13.65 -13.34 -18.97
C ILE A 166 -13.65 -14.65 -19.77
N GLU A 167 -12.46 -15.14 -20.16
CA GLU A 167 -12.33 -16.42 -20.88
C GLU A 167 -12.80 -17.60 -20.02
N ARG A 168 -12.49 -17.59 -18.72
CA ARG A 168 -12.95 -18.59 -17.76
C ARG A 168 -14.49 -18.64 -17.67
N ILE A 169 -15.14 -17.49 -17.52
CA ILE A 169 -16.62 -17.39 -17.45
C ILE A 169 -17.24 -17.88 -18.77
N ALA A 170 -16.64 -17.54 -19.92
CA ALA A 170 -17.10 -17.98 -21.22
C ALA A 170 -16.98 -19.50 -21.41
N ALA A 171 -15.95 -20.11 -20.82
CA ALA A 171 -15.74 -21.56 -20.90
C ALA A 171 -16.66 -22.33 -19.94
N ASP A 172 -16.88 -21.82 -18.72
CA ASP A 172 -17.80 -22.40 -17.75
C ASP A 172 -18.52 -21.26 -16.96
N PRO A 173 -19.78 -20.98 -17.29
CA PRO A 173 -20.58 -19.97 -16.58
C PRO A 173 -20.73 -20.24 -15.06
N ALA A 174 -20.56 -21.48 -14.60
CA ALA A 174 -20.62 -21.81 -13.19
C ALA A 174 -19.42 -21.21 -12.40
N ASP A 175 -18.35 -20.84 -13.07
CA ASP A 175 -17.20 -20.15 -12.48
C ASP A 175 -17.42 -18.62 -12.31
N GLY A 176 -18.59 -18.11 -12.69
CA GLY A 176 -18.86 -16.66 -12.75
C GLY A 176 -18.66 -15.95 -11.42
N GLU A 177 -19.23 -16.47 -10.33
CA GLU A 177 -19.10 -15.88 -8.98
C GLU A 177 -17.62 -15.84 -8.53
N TYR A 178 -16.93 -16.95 -8.63
CA TYR A 178 -15.52 -17.05 -8.29
C TYR A 178 -14.64 -16.09 -9.11
N ALA A 179 -14.91 -15.97 -10.42
CA ALA A 179 -14.18 -15.08 -11.28
C ALA A 179 -14.42 -13.60 -10.96
N LEU A 180 -15.65 -13.23 -10.55
CA LEU A 180 -15.96 -11.87 -10.10
C LEU A 180 -15.26 -11.54 -8.79
N ASP A 181 -15.22 -12.46 -7.84
CA ASP A 181 -14.48 -12.27 -6.58
C ASP A 181 -12.99 -12.08 -6.84
N LEU A 182 -12.39 -12.88 -7.73
CA LEU A 182 -10.99 -12.68 -8.15
C LEU A 182 -10.76 -11.35 -8.85
N LEU A 183 -11.71 -10.86 -9.65
CA LEU A 183 -11.63 -9.55 -10.29
C LEU A 183 -11.64 -8.43 -9.25
N MET A 184 -12.47 -8.55 -8.21
CA MET A 184 -12.48 -7.58 -7.12
C MET A 184 -11.15 -7.57 -6.35
N ILE A 185 -10.59 -8.75 -6.05
CA ILE A 185 -9.26 -8.87 -5.43
C ILE A 185 -8.19 -8.21 -6.30
N ALA A 186 -8.21 -8.44 -7.62
CA ALA A 186 -7.29 -7.77 -8.54
C ALA A 186 -7.45 -6.25 -8.49
N LYS A 187 -8.69 -5.74 -8.41
CA LYS A 187 -8.94 -4.30 -8.30
C LYS A 187 -8.40 -3.70 -7.00
N TYR A 188 -8.43 -4.44 -5.89
CA TYR A 188 -7.81 -3.99 -4.65
C TYR A 188 -6.27 -3.95 -4.74
N PHE A 189 -5.63 -4.90 -5.42
CA PHE A 189 -4.18 -4.81 -5.65
C PHE A 189 -3.80 -3.62 -6.54
N GLU A 190 -4.60 -3.28 -7.54
CA GLU A 190 -4.40 -2.07 -8.35
C GLU A 190 -4.54 -0.81 -7.49
N ARG A 191 -5.56 -0.73 -6.63
CA ARG A 191 -5.73 0.42 -5.72
C ARG A 191 -4.58 0.56 -4.71
N ILE A 192 -3.99 -0.55 -4.26
CA ILE A 192 -2.78 -0.53 -3.43
C ILE A 192 -1.62 0.14 -4.20
N ALA A 193 -1.46 -0.18 -5.49
CA ALA A 193 -0.46 0.46 -6.34
C ALA A 193 -0.74 1.95 -6.53
N ASP A 194 -1.99 2.36 -6.77
CA ASP A 194 -2.40 3.77 -6.83
C ASP A 194 -1.98 4.53 -5.56
N HIS A 195 -2.20 3.96 -4.37
CA HIS A 195 -1.78 4.58 -3.12
C HIS A 195 -0.26 4.65 -2.97
N ALA A 196 0.49 3.67 -3.49
CA ALA A 196 1.95 3.75 -3.53
C ALA A 196 2.45 4.86 -4.48
N VAL A 197 1.76 5.11 -5.60
CA VAL A 197 2.00 6.28 -6.47
C VAL A 197 1.81 7.58 -5.70
N ASN A 198 0.69 7.73 -4.99
CA ASN A 198 0.43 8.91 -4.16
C ASN A 198 1.56 9.14 -3.14
N ILE A 199 2.00 8.09 -2.45
CA ILE A 199 3.14 8.18 -1.52
C ILE A 199 4.39 8.68 -2.25
N ALA A 200 4.71 8.14 -3.43
CA ALA A 200 5.87 8.56 -4.21
C ALA A 200 5.79 10.02 -4.67
N GLU A 201 4.61 10.52 -5.03
CA GLU A 201 4.39 11.94 -5.36
C GLU A 201 4.63 12.84 -4.15
N TRP A 202 4.19 12.44 -2.95
CA TRP A 202 4.49 13.16 -1.72
C TRP A 202 5.98 13.14 -1.38
N VAL A 203 6.71 12.08 -1.73
CA VAL A 203 8.18 12.05 -1.63
C VAL A 203 8.81 13.14 -2.50
N ILE A 204 8.43 13.22 -3.78
CA ILE A 204 8.92 14.24 -4.70
C ILE A 204 8.63 15.64 -4.15
N PHE A 205 7.39 15.90 -3.70
CA PHE A 205 7.03 17.15 -3.06
C PHE A 205 7.90 17.48 -1.85
N SER A 206 8.15 16.53 -0.97
CA SER A 206 8.95 16.72 0.25
C SER A 206 10.36 17.25 -0.06
N VAL A 207 10.94 16.80 -1.17
CA VAL A 207 12.30 17.14 -1.61
C VAL A 207 12.31 18.42 -2.43
N THR A 208 11.46 18.52 -3.46
CA THR A 208 11.48 19.60 -4.45
C THR A 208 10.65 20.81 -4.05
N GLY A 209 9.60 20.61 -3.26
CA GLY A 209 8.57 21.60 -2.95
C GLY A 209 7.55 21.82 -4.08
N VAL A 210 7.59 21.00 -5.12
CA VAL A 210 6.65 21.05 -6.25
C VAL A 210 5.77 19.79 -6.15
N HIS A 211 4.45 19.98 -6.06
CA HIS A 211 3.49 18.88 -6.22
C HIS A 211 3.27 18.68 -7.72
N LYS A 212 3.23 17.42 -8.15
CA LYS A 212 2.87 17.13 -9.54
C LYS A 212 1.39 17.49 -9.68
N GLU A 213 1.10 18.51 -10.48
CA GLU A 213 -0.28 18.82 -10.87
C GLU A 213 -0.78 17.70 -11.81
N ASP A 214 -2.01 17.25 -11.62
CA ASP A 214 -2.71 16.25 -12.43
C ASP A 214 -2.70 16.57 -13.93
#